data_7fbbd899cd48c68d2f4926b75aac642c
#
_entry.id   7fbbd899cd48c68d2f4926b75aac642c
#
_cell.length_a   1.000
_cell.length_b   1.000
_cell.length_c   1.000
_cell.angle_alpha   90.00
_cell.angle_beta   90.00
_cell.angle_gamma   90.00
#
_symmetry.space_group_name_H-M   'P 1'
#
loop_
_entity.id
_entity.type
_entity.pdbx_description
1 polymer ?
#
loop_
_entity_poly.entity_id
_entity_poly.type
_entity_poly.pdbx_seq_one_letter_code
_entity_poly.pdbx_strand_id
1 'polypeptide(L)'
;MPLSVIGMIGVSPPKDDSTVHVIEGGLSRQFLEDFSKAHDEAGFDLVLVGYTSTSADGWSVATHAASVTERLGYLIAHRPGFVAPTLAARKAATFDQLSGGRFALHVIAGASDKDNQRDGDYLPKADRYARADEYLEVMRLTWTSPEPFDYEGAFYRFSDVRPDVRPLQQPSPPVFFGGSSVEALEMGARRCDVYAVYAEPRAATAERFDDFRARAAVYGHKPQFSISVRPILGATEGEAWDRAHRILGGIEAAGTDKLTVAGSHRGKPYDRGGERMLAHAAAADTHDERLWLKIAEATGAPGNTSCLVGTPEQVADSILRYYRLGIPAGGGLSDVAYVLIRGFDPFNDAVDFGRELIPRIKAGVAELDAAAGENSGERTGEKSGERTGENTDAAQPDKAALAAAD
;
A
#
# COMPACT_ATOMS: atom_id res chain seq x y z
N MET A 1 -1.93 -12.12 -9.11
CA MET A 1 -2.48 -10.86 -9.72
C MET A 1 -1.29 -10.05 -10.22
N PRO A 2 -1.41 -9.37 -11.36
CA PRO A 2 -0.32 -8.51 -11.82
C PRO A 2 -0.02 -7.42 -10.78
N LEU A 3 1.22 -6.95 -10.72
CA LEU A 3 1.63 -5.85 -9.86
C LEU A 3 0.88 -4.57 -10.23
N SER A 4 0.23 -3.95 -9.25
CA SER A 4 -0.45 -2.66 -9.42
C SER A 4 0.47 -1.50 -9.05
N VAL A 5 0.49 -0.47 -9.88
CA VAL A 5 1.30 0.74 -9.67
C VAL A 5 0.43 1.83 -9.04
N ILE A 6 0.87 2.31 -7.88
CA ILE A 6 0.18 3.35 -7.11
C ILE A 6 0.94 4.67 -7.27
N GLY A 7 0.23 5.74 -7.67
CA GLY A 7 0.71 7.12 -7.63
C GLY A 7 0.34 7.79 -6.31
N MET A 8 0.50 9.11 -6.25
CA MET A 8 0.02 9.91 -5.12
C MET A 8 -0.57 11.21 -5.63
N ILE A 9 -1.81 11.47 -5.28
CA ILE A 9 -2.50 12.68 -5.73
C ILE A 9 -2.11 13.89 -4.87
N GLY A 10 -1.93 15.03 -5.53
CA GLY A 10 -1.77 16.33 -4.89
C GLY A 10 -2.99 17.20 -5.12
N VAL A 11 -3.17 18.21 -4.27
CA VAL A 11 -4.33 19.12 -4.31
C VAL A 11 -3.99 20.54 -4.75
N SER A 12 -2.70 20.84 -4.86
CA SER A 12 -2.21 22.14 -5.33
C SER A 12 -0.92 21.97 -6.16
N PRO A 13 -0.63 22.89 -7.10
CA PRO A 13 0.60 22.84 -7.87
C PRO A 13 1.82 22.80 -6.96
N PRO A 14 2.86 22.00 -7.30
CA PRO A 14 4.13 22.05 -6.61
C PRO A 14 4.78 23.44 -6.77
N LYS A 15 5.62 23.82 -5.80
CA LYS A 15 6.34 25.09 -5.86
C LYS A 15 7.60 25.02 -6.72
N ASP A 16 8.18 23.83 -6.78
CA ASP A 16 9.44 23.52 -7.47
C ASP A 16 9.53 22.02 -7.76
N ASP A 17 10.65 21.59 -8.35
CA ASP A 17 10.97 20.21 -8.70
C ASP A 17 11.64 19.41 -7.55
N SER A 18 11.62 19.96 -6.34
CA SER A 18 12.19 19.34 -5.12
C SER A 18 11.12 19.06 -4.08
N THR A 19 9.88 18.85 -4.51
CA THR A 19 8.70 18.70 -3.66
C THR A 19 8.75 17.39 -2.87
N VAL A 20 8.78 17.48 -1.53
CA VAL A 20 8.74 16.32 -0.63
C VAL A 20 7.29 15.93 -0.30
N HIS A 21 6.40 16.91 -0.14
CA HIS A 21 4.99 16.70 0.22
C HIS A 21 4.05 17.30 -0.81
N VAL A 22 2.98 16.56 -1.14
CA VAL A 22 1.99 16.95 -2.19
C VAL A 22 0.58 17.17 -1.64
N ILE A 23 0.33 16.91 -0.35
CA ILE A 23 -1.02 16.92 0.23
C ILE A 23 -1.31 18.17 1.08
N GLU A 24 -0.31 19.02 1.32
CA GLU A 24 -0.44 20.23 2.13
C GLU A 24 -0.74 21.46 1.26
N GLY A 25 -1.39 22.44 1.87
CA GLY A 25 -1.70 23.71 1.23
C GLY A 25 -3.15 23.84 0.76
N GLY A 26 -3.43 24.88 -0.02
CA GLY A 26 -4.75 25.15 -0.56
C GLY A 26 -5.16 24.17 -1.65
N LEU A 27 -6.46 24.05 -1.90
CA LEU A 27 -7.03 23.25 -2.98
C LEU A 27 -7.13 24.07 -4.27
N SER A 28 -6.49 23.57 -5.34
CA SER A 28 -6.74 24.00 -6.71
C SER A 28 -7.56 22.94 -7.44
N ARG A 29 -8.82 23.24 -7.72
CA ARG A 29 -9.71 22.32 -8.44
C ARG A 29 -9.12 21.92 -9.80
N GLN A 30 -8.65 22.88 -10.58
CA GLN A 30 -8.09 22.62 -11.92
C GLN A 30 -6.86 21.71 -11.83
N PHE A 31 -5.94 21.98 -10.90
CA PHE A 31 -4.76 21.12 -10.72
C PHE A 31 -5.14 19.69 -10.31
N LEU A 32 -6.11 19.55 -9.40
CA LEU A 32 -6.61 18.23 -8.98
C LEU A 32 -7.18 17.44 -10.17
N GLU A 33 -7.99 18.07 -11.02
CA GLU A 33 -8.56 17.44 -12.20
C GLU A 33 -7.48 17.05 -13.22
N ASP A 34 -6.56 17.96 -13.54
CA ASP A 34 -5.49 17.72 -14.52
C ASP A 34 -4.52 16.64 -14.02
N PHE A 35 -4.17 16.68 -12.74
CA PHE A 35 -3.24 15.70 -12.17
C PHE A 35 -3.87 14.30 -12.03
N SER A 36 -5.18 14.23 -11.75
CA SER A 36 -5.91 12.96 -11.74
C SER A 36 -5.97 12.32 -13.13
N LYS A 37 -6.27 13.12 -14.16
CA LYS A 37 -6.27 12.68 -15.56
C LYS A 37 -4.89 12.23 -16.02
N ALA A 38 -3.84 13.01 -15.65
CA ALA A 38 -2.46 12.64 -15.96
C ALA A 38 -2.07 11.27 -15.38
N HIS A 39 -2.49 10.94 -14.15
CA HIS A 39 -2.27 9.61 -13.57
C HIS A 39 -3.05 8.51 -14.32
N ASP A 40 -4.32 8.77 -14.65
CA ASP A 40 -5.15 7.81 -15.39
C ASP A 40 -4.58 7.51 -16.79
N GLU A 41 -4.17 8.56 -17.52
CA GLU A 41 -3.54 8.45 -18.83
C GLU A 41 -2.16 7.80 -18.79
N ALA A 42 -1.38 8.09 -17.74
CA ALA A 42 -0.06 7.49 -17.50
C ALA A 42 -0.12 5.99 -17.13
N GLY A 43 -1.30 5.44 -16.89
CA GLY A 43 -1.48 4.01 -16.63
C GLY A 43 -1.17 3.59 -15.19
N PHE A 44 -1.27 4.51 -14.24
CA PHE A 44 -1.34 4.14 -12.83
C PHE A 44 -2.63 3.36 -12.56
N ASP A 45 -2.54 2.36 -11.71
CA ASP A 45 -3.70 1.56 -11.33
C ASP A 45 -4.48 2.21 -10.18
N LEU A 46 -3.76 2.84 -9.23
CA LEU A 46 -4.35 3.59 -8.11
C LEU A 46 -3.55 4.88 -7.84
N VAL A 47 -4.17 5.79 -7.07
CA VAL A 47 -3.47 6.89 -6.41
C VAL A 47 -3.76 6.90 -4.92
N LEU A 48 -2.71 7.12 -4.11
CA LEU A 48 -2.86 7.38 -2.69
C LEU A 48 -3.39 8.80 -2.48
N VAL A 49 -4.53 8.90 -1.79
CA VAL A 49 -5.08 10.15 -1.29
C VAL A 49 -4.68 10.28 0.18
N GLY A 50 -3.67 11.11 0.42
CA GLY A 50 -3.09 11.26 1.75
C GLY A 50 -4.00 12.00 2.73
N TYR A 51 -3.65 11.95 4.03
CA TYR A 51 -4.37 12.64 5.10
C TYR A 51 -3.38 13.21 6.13
N THR A 52 -3.57 14.48 6.46
CA THR A 52 -3.04 15.14 7.65
C THR A 52 -4.12 16.08 8.19
N SER A 53 -4.00 16.56 9.43
CA SER A 53 -4.93 17.54 10.02
C SER A 53 -4.91 18.91 9.32
N THR A 54 -4.05 19.10 8.35
CA THR A 54 -3.89 20.33 7.54
C THR A 54 -4.14 20.12 6.04
N SER A 55 -4.51 18.91 5.65
CA SER A 55 -4.85 18.58 4.25
C SER A 55 -6.33 18.84 3.93
N ALA A 56 -6.66 18.97 2.66
CA ALA A 56 -8.03 18.88 2.20
C ALA A 56 -8.65 17.51 2.56
N ASP A 57 -9.97 17.44 2.74
CA ASP A 57 -10.67 16.18 3.05
C ASP A 57 -10.49 15.14 1.95
N GLY A 58 -9.84 14.04 2.28
CA GLY A 58 -9.44 13.01 1.32
C GLY A 58 -10.61 12.32 0.61
N TRP A 59 -11.77 12.17 1.28
CA TRP A 59 -12.94 11.58 0.65
C TRP A 59 -13.56 12.50 -0.39
N SER A 60 -13.65 13.81 -0.09
CA SER A 60 -14.13 14.82 -1.04
C SER A 60 -13.20 14.93 -2.24
N VAL A 61 -11.87 14.94 -2.00
CA VAL A 61 -10.85 14.94 -3.05
C VAL A 61 -10.98 13.72 -3.95
N ALA A 62 -11.04 12.51 -3.36
CA ALA A 62 -11.17 11.27 -4.12
C ALA A 62 -12.48 11.21 -4.92
N THR A 63 -13.60 11.64 -4.33
CA THR A 63 -14.90 11.65 -5.02
C THR A 63 -14.89 12.56 -6.24
N HIS A 64 -14.31 13.76 -6.11
CA HIS A 64 -14.18 14.67 -7.24
C HIS A 64 -13.23 14.11 -8.30
N ALA A 65 -12.06 13.61 -7.92
CA ALA A 65 -11.09 13.00 -8.82
C ALA A 65 -11.67 11.79 -9.58
N ALA A 66 -12.43 10.94 -8.89
CA ALA A 66 -13.08 9.76 -9.50
C ALA A 66 -14.15 10.13 -10.54
N SER A 67 -14.75 11.32 -10.42
CA SER A 67 -15.76 11.78 -11.37
C SER A 67 -15.17 12.29 -12.71
N VAL A 68 -13.85 12.52 -12.77
CA VAL A 68 -13.14 13.02 -13.96
C VAL A 68 -12.13 12.01 -14.53
N THR A 69 -12.10 10.78 -14.01
CA THR A 69 -11.23 9.68 -14.44
C THR A 69 -12.04 8.41 -14.69
N GLU A 70 -11.54 7.51 -15.56
CA GLU A 70 -12.26 6.33 -15.98
C GLU A 70 -11.73 5.03 -15.34
N ARG A 71 -10.41 4.88 -15.22
CA ARG A 71 -9.73 3.65 -14.78
C ARG A 71 -9.06 3.78 -13.44
N LEU A 72 -8.58 4.97 -13.11
CA LEU A 72 -7.79 5.25 -11.92
C LEU A 72 -8.54 4.88 -10.64
N GLY A 73 -7.93 4.05 -9.82
CA GLY A 73 -8.43 3.68 -8.49
C GLY A 73 -7.90 4.61 -7.39
N TYR A 74 -8.53 4.54 -6.23
CA TYR A 74 -8.28 5.48 -5.12
C TYR A 74 -8.01 4.72 -3.83
N LEU A 75 -6.76 4.80 -3.35
CA LEU A 75 -6.33 4.33 -2.04
C LEU A 75 -6.51 5.48 -1.05
N ILE A 76 -7.62 5.51 -0.32
CA ILE A 76 -7.98 6.65 0.54
C ILE A 76 -7.43 6.45 1.95
N ALA A 77 -6.56 7.37 2.40
CA ALA A 77 -6.10 7.40 3.78
C ALA A 77 -7.25 7.74 4.72
N HIS A 78 -7.41 6.93 5.77
CA HIS A 78 -8.51 7.04 6.72
C HIS A 78 -8.03 6.82 8.16
N ARG A 79 -8.42 7.72 9.06
CA ARG A 79 -8.16 7.60 10.50
C ARG A 79 -9.37 7.01 11.22
N PRO A 80 -9.26 5.81 11.82
CA PRO A 80 -10.26 5.30 12.74
C PRO A 80 -10.51 6.25 13.90
N GLY A 81 -11.79 6.49 14.22
CA GLY A 81 -12.19 7.27 15.39
C GLY A 81 -12.77 8.65 15.10
N PHE A 82 -12.51 9.26 13.94
CA PHE A 82 -13.11 10.57 13.60
C PHE A 82 -14.50 10.46 12.97
N VAL A 83 -14.85 9.30 12.47
CA VAL A 83 -16.18 8.96 11.94
C VAL A 83 -16.55 7.61 12.51
N ALA A 84 -17.80 7.38 12.90
CA ALA A 84 -18.27 6.08 13.40
C ALA A 84 -18.01 4.97 12.34
N PRO A 85 -17.57 3.76 12.73
CA PRO A 85 -17.20 2.71 11.77
C PRO A 85 -18.33 2.28 10.84
N THR A 86 -19.57 2.24 11.31
CA THR A 86 -20.75 1.93 10.46
C THR A 86 -21.01 3.01 9.42
N LEU A 87 -20.82 4.29 9.76
CA LEU A 87 -20.94 5.39 8.82
C LEU A 87 -19.75 5.39 7.82
N ALA A 88 -18.54 5.13 8.29
CA ALA A 88 -17.37 4.99 7.42
C ALA A 88 -17.51 3.83 6.44
N ALA A 89 -18.05 2.68 6.90
CA ALA A 89 -18.32 1.54 6.04
C ALA A 89 -19.32 1.89 4.92
N ARG A 90 -20.44 2.57 5.25
CA ARG A 90 -21.40 3.04 4.24
C ARG A 90 -20.78 4.07 3.28
N LYS A 91 -19.99 5.02 3.80
CA LYS A 91 -19.27 6.02 2.99
C LYS A 91 -18.33 5.34 1.99
N ALA A 92 -17.57 4.35 2.45
CA ALA A 92 -16.66 3.56 1.62
C ALA A 92 -17.41 2.75 0.56
N ALA A 93 -18.47 2.04 0.95
CA ALA A 93 -19.31 1.29 0.01
C ALA A 93 -19.99 2.19 -1.03
N THR A 94 -20.46 3.39 -0.62
CA THR A 94 -21.02 4.37 -1.56
C THR A 94 -19.97 4.85 -2.56
N PHE A 95 -18.76 5.16 -2.10
CA PHE A 95 -17.67 5.54 -2.99
C PHE A 95 -17.29 4.40 -3.94
N ASP A 96 -17.23 3.18 -3.44
CA ASP A 96 -16.94 1.98 -4.23
C ASP A 96 -17.97 1.78 -5.36
N GLN A 97 -19.26 1.94 -5.05
CA GLN A 97 -20.31 1.87 -6.05
C GLN A 97 -20.24 3.00 -7.08
N LEU A 98 -20.04 4.25 -6.63
CA LEU A 98 -19.97 5.41 -7.53
C LEU A 98 -18.72 5.38 -8.43
N SER A 99 -17.63 4.82 -7.93
CA SER A 99 -16.39 4.67 -8.71
C SER A 99 -16.33 3.39 -9.54
N GLY A 100 -17.32 2.50 -9.46
CA GLY A 100 -17.29 1.22 -10.18
C GLY A 100 -16.26 0.22 -9.64
N GLY A 101 -16.06 0.15 -8.32
CA GLY A 101 -15.12 -0.78 -7.68
C GLY A 101 -13.68 -0.27 -7.63
N ARG A 102 -13.42 1.01 -7.86
CA ARG A 102 -12.09 1.63 -7.89
C ARG A 102 -11.66 2.20 -6.53
N PHE A 103 -11.85 1.44 -5.47
CA PHE A 103 -11.61 1.86 -4.09
C PHE A 103 -10.70 0.90 -3.33
N ALA A 104 -9.81 1.45 -2.51
CA ALA A 104 -9.08 0.76 -1.46
C ALA A 104 -8.96 1.68 -0.23
N LEU A 105 -8.95 1.10 0.97
CA LEU A 105 -8.81 1.84 2.22
C LEU A 105 -7.38 1.78 2.73
N HIS A 106 -6.76 2.91 3.03
CA HIS A 106 -5.46 2.96 3.72
C HIS A 106 -5.64 3.40 5.18
N VAL A 107 -5.53 2.46 6.10
CA VAL A 107 -5.72 2.73 7.53
C VAL A 107 -4.47 3.35 8.11
N ILE A 108 -4.63 4.52 8.74
CA ILE A 108 -3.60 5.24 9.46
C ILE A 108 -4.09 5.56 10.88
N ALA A 109 -3.45 5.00 11.91
CA ALA A 109 -3.80 5.30 13.30
C ALA A 109 -3.18 6.62 13.82
N GLY A 110 -2.44 7.33 12.96
CA GLY A 110 -1.78 8.59 13.26
C GLY A 110 -0.49 8.41 14.05
N ALA A 111 0.65 8.66 13.41
CA ALA A 111 1.97 8.56 14.04
C ALA A 111 2.24 9.73 15.01
N SER A 112 1.70 10.93 14.71
CA SER A 112 1.90 12.15 15.52
C SER A 112 0.72 12.39 16.44
N ASP A 113 0.98 12.46 17.75
CA ASP A 113 -0.03 12.84 18.72
C ASP A 113 -0.52 14.28 18.46
N LYS A 114 0.40 15.20 18.13
CA LYS A 114 0.05 16.58 17.81
C LYS A 114 -0.90 16.69 16.61
N ASP A 115 -0.71 15.88 15.60
CA ASP A 115 -1.57 15.87 14.41
C ASP A 115 -2.96 15.30 14.74
N ASN A 116 -3.03 14.24 15.57
CA ASN A 116 -4.30 13.69 16.04
C ASN A 116 -5.06 14.68 16.96
N GLN A 117 -4.34 15.36 17.86
CA GLN A 117 -4.93 16.34 18.78
C GLN A 117 -5.53 17.55 18.07
N ARG A 118 -5.02 17.93 16.90
CA ARG A 118 -5.63 19.00 16.08
C ARG A 118 -7.03 18.65 15.61
N ASP A 119 -7.29 17.36 15.38
CA ASP A 119 -8.61 16.84 15.00
C ASP A 119 -9.39 16.31 16.22
N GLY A 120 -8.93 16.58 17.44
CA GLY A 120 -9.64 16.27 18.69
C GLY A 120 -9.39 14.89 19.27
N ASP A 121 -8.44 14.11 18.74
CA ASP A 121 -8.11 12.78 19.27
C ASP A 121 -6.92 12.86 20.24
N TYR A 122 -7.20 12.63 21.51
CA TYR A 122 -6.24 12.63 22.61
C TYR A 122 -5.91 11.23 23.13
N LEU A 123 -6.38 10.17 22.47
CA LEU A 123 -6.05 8.79 22.89
C LEU A 123 -4.54 8.53 22.76
N PRO A 124 -3.95 7.80 23.72
CA PRO A 124 -2.60 7.27 23.59
C PRO A 124 -2.46 6.38 22.36
N LYS A 125 -1.25 6.30 21.81
CA LYS A 125 -0.98 5.55 20.58
C LYS A 125 -1.43 4.08 20.64
N ALA A 126 -1.21 3.40 21.75
CA ALA A 126 -1.64 2.02 21.95
C ALA A 126 -3.18 1.88 21.84
N ASP A 127 -3.91 2.80 22.49
CA ASP A 127 -5.38 2.78 22.47
C ASP A 127 -5.94 3.16 21.10
N ARG A 128 -5.24 4.01 20.34
CA ARG A 128 -5.60 4.28 18.94
C ARG A 128 -5.52 3.02 18.06
N TYR A 129 -4.51 2.16 18.27
CA TYR A 129 -4.42 0.89 17.55
C TYR A 129 -5.46 -0.12 18.04
N ALA A 130 -5.74 -0.20 19.33
CA ALA A 130 -6.82 -1.05 19.86
C ALA A 130 -8.19 -0.60 19.32
N ARG A 131 -8.46 0.72 19.30
CA ARG A 131 -9.66 1.27 18.67
C ARG A 131 -9.71 0.99 17.16
N ALA A 132 -8.59 1.06 16.46
CA ALA A 132 -8.53 0.77 15.02
C ALA A 132 -8.82 -0.70 14.71
N ASP A 133 -8.38 -1.63 15.56
CA ASP A 133 -8.71 -3.06 15.43
C ASP A 133 -10.22 -3.27 15.49
N GLU A 134 -10.88 -2.76 16.53
CA GLU A 134 -12.34 -2.85 16.70
C GLU A 134 -13.11 -2.12 15.59
N TYR A 135 -12.60 -0.96 15.19
CA TYR A 135 -13.16 -0.16 14.10
C TYR A 135 -13.22 -0.95 12.78
N LEU A 136 -12.13 -1.61 12.41
CA LEU A 136 -12.05 -2.40 11.18
C LEU A 136 -12.93 -3.65 11.25
N GLU A 137 -13.07 -4.26 12.43
CA GLU A 137 -14.01 -5.34 12.63
C GLU A 137 -15.45 -4.92 12.32
N VAL A 138 -15.89 -3.81 12.91
CA VAL A 138 -17.24 -3.28 12.67
C VAL A 138 -17.43 -2.88 11.22
N MET A 139 -16.42 -2.29 10.57
CA MET A 139 -16.51 -1.98 9.14
C MET A 139 -16.68 -3.25 8.30
N ARG A 140 -15.91 -4.30 8.55
CA ARG A 140 -16.04 -5.57 7.81
C ARG A 140 -17.38 -6.22 8.06
N LEU A 141 -17.87 -6.26 9.29
CA LEU A 141 -19.21 -6.73 9.60
C LEU A 141 -20.28 -5.94 8.83
N THR A 142 -20.16 -4.61 8.78
CA THR A 142 -21.09 -3.76 8.03
C THR A 142 -21.06 -4.03 6.53
N TRP A 143 -19.92 -4.45 5.95
CA TRP A 143 -19.82 -4.79 4.54
C TRP A 143 -20.31 -6.21 4.21
N THR A 144 -20.15 -7.17 5.14
CA THR A 144 -20.26 -8.60 4.84
C THR A 144 -21.39 -9.33 5.57
N SER A 145 -21.94 -8.78 6.66
CA SER A 145 -23.03 -9.46 7.39
C SER A 145 -24.23 -9.66 6.48
N PRO A 146 -24.81 -10.87 6.41
CA PRO A 146 -26.02 -11.13 5.64
C PRO A 146 -27.26 -10.51 6.26
N GLU A 147 -27.25 -10.32 7.59
CA GLU A 147 -28.40 -9.89 8.40
C GLU A 147 -28.02 -8.67 9.26
N PRO A 148 -29.02 -7.92 9.76
CA PRO A 148 -28.78 -6.90 10.77
C PRO A 148 -28.08 -7.49 12.00
N PHE A 149 -27.24 -6.68 12.67
CA PHE A 149 -26.47 -7.12 13.82
C PHE A 149 -26.35 -6.04 14.89
N ASP A 150 -26.14 -6.51 16.12
CA ASP A 150 -25.73 -5.69 17.25
C ASP A 150 -24.22 -5.85 17.46
N TYR A 151 -23.58 -4.86 18.02
CA TYR A 151 -22.15 -4.91 18.36
C TYR A 151 -21.91 -4.23 19.72
N GLU A 152 -21.15 -4.87 20.59
CA GLU A 152 -20.71 -4.33 21.87
C GLU A 152 -19.23 -4.65 22.08
N GLY A 153 -18.38 -3.62 22.02
CA GLY A 153 -16.93 -3.70 22.17
C GLY A 153 -16.42 -2.72 23.21
N ALA A 154 -15.12 -2.56 23.28
CA ALA A 154 -14.47 -1.65 24.23
C ALA A 154 -14.63 -0.17 23.83
N PHE A 155 -14.67 0.13 22.54
CA PHE A 155 -14.73 1.49 21.99
C PHE A 155 -16.07 1.82 21.33
N TYR A 156 -16.80 0.80 20.84
CA TYR A 156 -18.01 1.01 20.06
C TYR A 156 -19.15 0.12 20.54
N ARG A 157 -20.34 0.68 20.47
CA ARG A 157 -21.60 -0.04 20.72
C ARG A 157 -22.62 0.39 19.70
N PHE A 158 -23.24 -0.58 19.01
CA PHE A 158 -24.26 -0.37 18.00
C PHE A 158 -25.41 -1.35 18.19
N SER A 159 -26.62 -0.91 17.86
CA SER A 159 -27.82 -1.76 17.84
C SER A 159 -28.50 -1.66 16.48
N ASP A 160 -29.01 -2.78 15.98
CA ASP A 160 -29.75 -2.90 14.70
C ASP A 160 -28.98 -2.28 13.54
N VAL A 161 -27.69 -2.58 13.40
CA VAL A 161 -26.89 -2.14 12.24
C VAL A 161 -27.40 -2.85 11.00
N ARG A 162 -27.86 -2.10 10.00
CA ARG A 162 -28.39 -2.62 8.74
C ARG A 162 -27.38 -2.49 7.62
N PRO A 163 -26.86 -3.60 7.07
CA PRO A 163 -25.87 -3.60 6.01
C PRO A 163 -26.49 -3.48 4.61
N ASP A 164 -27.35 -2.47 4.39
CA ASP A 164 -28.09 -2.28 3.15
C ASP A 164 -27.23 -1.70 2.03
N VAL A 165 -26.20 -0.91 2.37
CA VAL A 165 -25.26 -0.32 1.41
C VAL A 165 -23.96 -1.13 1.42
N ARG A 166 -23.78 -1.98 0.44
CA ARG A 166 -22.64 -2.89 0.31
C ARG A 166 -21.67 -2.42 -0.78
N PRO A 167 -20.38 -2.69 -0.66
CA PRO A 167 -19.44 -2.43 -1.74
C PRO A 167 -19.68 -3.36 -2.94
N LEU A 168 -19.27 -2.94 -4.14
CA LEU A 168 -19.23 -3.79 -5.34
C LEU A 168 -18.15 -4.86 -5.20
N GLN A 169 -17.01 -4.51 -4.62
CA GLN A 169 -15.89 -5.41 -4.40
C GLN A 169 -16.24 -6.46 -3.33
N GLN A 170 -16.00 -7.74 -3.64
CA GLN A 170 -16.33 -8.87 -2.76
C GLN A 170 -15.08 -9.62 -2.30
N PRO A 171 -15.01 -10.08 -1.05
CA PRO A 171 -16.02 -9.92 0.02
C PRO A 171 -16.06 -8.49 0.57
N SER A 172 -15.04 -7.67 0.35
CA SER A 172 -14.91 -6.27 0.75
C SER A 172 -13.79 -5.58 -0.04
N PRO A 173 -13.75 -4.24 -0.10
CA PRO A 173 -12.61 -3.51 -0.62
C PRO A 173 -11.33 -3.85 0.15
N PRO A 174 -10.14 -3.85 -0.52
CA PRO A 174 -8.88 -4.15 0.14
C PRO A 174 -8.51 -3.06 1.16
N VAL A 175 -8.03 -3.51 2.32
CA VAL A 175 -7.59 -2.67 3.42
C VAL A 175 -6.07 -2.69 3.51
N PHE A 176 -5.46 -1.55 3.24
CA PHE A 176 -4.02 -1.33 3.37
C PHE A 176 -3.68 -0.78 4.76
N PHE A 177 -2.49 -1.11 5.21
CA PHE A 177 -1.96 -0.64 6.47
C PHE A 177 -0.45 -0.41 6.35
N GLY A 178 0.05 0.63 7.00
CA GLY A 178 1.48 0.91 7.15
C GLY A 178 1.80 1.25 8.59
N GLY A 179 2.73 0.55 9.20
CA GLY A 179 3.16 0.80 10.57
C GLY A 179 4.28 -0.14 10.99
N SER A 180 5.03 0.21 12.06
CA SER A 180 6.23 -0.53 12.46
C SER A 180 6.31 -0.76 13.97
N SER A 181 5.34 -0.27 14.79
CA SER A 181 5.30 -0.61 16.21
C SER A 181 4.65 -1.97 16.41
N VAL A 182 4.87 -2.58 17.57
CA VAL A 182 4.33 -3.92 17.89
C VAL A 182 2.79 -3.91 17.77
N GLU A 183 2.15 -2.91 18.37
CA GLU A 183 0.68 -2.75 18.35
C GLU A 183 0.16 -2.55 16.93
N ALA A 184 0.92 -1.79 16.11
CA ALA A 184 0.61 -1.55 14.72
C ALA A 184 0.67 -2.84 13.88
N LEU A 185 1.76 -3.61 14.02
CA LEU A 185 1.96 -4.86 13.30
C LEU A 185 0.90 -5.90 13.70
N GLU A 186 0.53 -5.94 14.97
CA GLU A 186 -0.47 -6.88 15.49
C GLU A 186 -1.87 -6.59 14.93
N MET A 187 -2.29 -5.31 14.97
CA MET A 187 -3.56 -4.88 14.37
C MET A 187 -3.57 -5.12 12.85
N GLY A 188 -2.49 -4.74 12.17
CA GLY A 188 -2.37 -4.95 10.72
C GLY A 188 -2.44 -6.41 10.32
N ALA A 189 -1.72 -7.31 11.01
CA ALA A 189 -1.72 -8.74 10.77
C ALA A 189 -3.10 -9.40 10.96
N ARG A 190 -3.90 -8.86 11.88
CA ARG A 190 -5.25 -9.37 12.18
C ARG A 190 -6.31 -8.85 11.22
N ARG A 191 -6.20 -7.61 10.74
CA ARG A 191 -7.31 -6.89 10.11
C ARG A 191 -7.08 -6.44 8.67
N CYS A 192 -5.82 -6.37 8.22
CA CYS A 192 -5.51 -5.75 6.93
C CYS A 192 -5.11 -6.78 5.87
N ASP A 193 -5.40 -6.45 4.62
CA ASP A 193 -5.14 -7.32 3.48
C ASP A 193 -3.76 -7.04 2.89
N VAL A 194 -3.30 -5.77 2.97
CA VAL A 194 -2.05 -5.32 2.37
C VAL A 194 -1.18 -4.59 3.39
N TYR A 195 0.06 -5.05 3.58
CA TYR A 195 1.05 -4.36 4.38
C TYR A 195 1.92 -3.46 3.51
N ALA A 196 1.83 -2.15 3.73
CA ALA A 196 2.58 -1.13 3.00
C ALA A 196 3.85 -0.72 3.75
N VAL A 197 4.99 -0.76 3.07
CA VAL A 197 6.30 -0.41 3.63
C VAL A 197 7.05 0.56 2.72
N TYR A 198 7.89 1.40 3.29
CA TYR A 198 8.96 2.08 2.53
C TYR A 198 10.02 1.06 2.19
N ALA A 199 10.57 1.13 0.96
CA ALA A 199 11.67 0.29 0.57
C ALA A 199 12.89 0.58 1.46
N GLU A 200 13.38 -0.45 2.11
CA GLU A 200 14.65 -0.53 2.82
C GLU A 200 15.61 -1.37 1.97
N PRO A 201 16.90 -1.54 2.33
CA PRO A 201 17.73 -2.52 1.65
C PRO A 201 17.02 -3.87 1.52
N ARG A 202 17.14 -4.53 0.37
CA ARG A 202 16.34 -5.73 0.03
C ARG A 202 16.32 -6.80 1.12
N ALA A 203 17.46 -7.05 1.76
CA ALA A 203 17.55 -8.01 2.86
C ALA A 203 16.64 -7.59 4.04
N ALA A 204 16.70 -6.32 4.44
CA ALA A 204 15.88 -5.79 5.52
C ALA A 204 14.38 -5.76 5.16
N THR A 205 14.06 -5.48 3.89
CA THR A 205 12.67 -5.56 3.39
C THR A 205 12.15 -7.01 3.43
N ALA A 206 12.97 -7.99 3.04
CA ALA A 206 12.60 -9.41 3.11
C ALA A 206 12.33 -9.85 4.54
N GLU A 207 13.19 -9.49 5.51
CA GLU A 207 12.98 -9.78 6.94
C GLU A 207 11.64 -9.21 7.45
N ARG A 208 11.27 -8.00 7.03
CA ARG A 208 9.98 -7.39 7.39
C ARG A 208 8.80 -8.16 6.82
N PHE A 209 8.91 -8.62 5.59
CA PHE A 209 7.85 -9.42 4.97
C PHE A 209 7.69 -10.75 5.70
N ASP A 210 8.78 -11.41 6.05
CA ASP A 210 8.75 -12.69 6.76
C ASP A 210 8.18 -12.53 8.18
N ASP A 211 8.57 -11.49 8.93
CA ASP A 211 7.98 -11.17 10.23
C ASP A 211 6.45 -10.93 10.10
N PHE A 212 6.03 -10.14 9.12
CA PHE A 212 4.61 -9.86 8.95
C PHE A 212 3.81 -11.08 8.47
N ARG A 213 4.35 -11.92 7.57
CA ARG A 213 3.74 -13.20 7.16
C ARG A 213 3.54 -14.12 8.36
N ALA A 214 4.56 -14.24 9.23
CA ALA A 214 4.48 -15.06 10.43
C ALA A 214 3.38 -14.58 11.39
N ARG A 215 3.24 -13.26 11.59
CA ARG A 215 2.16 -12.68 12.42
C ARG A 215 0.80 -12.92 11.81
N ALA A 216 0.62 -12.66 10.52
CA ALA A 216 -0.65 -12.83 9.82
C ALA A 216 -1.11 -14.30 9.80
N ALA A 217 -0.18 -15.24 9.70
CA ALA A 217 -0.46 -16.67 9.72
C ALA A 217 -1.14 -17.13 11.03
N VAL A 218 -0.86 -16.46 12.16
CA VAL A 218 -1.52 -16.76 13.46
C VAL A 218 -3.04 -16.53 13.36
N TYR A 219 -3.47 -15.61 12.51
CA TYR A 219 -4.88 -15.27 12.26
C TYR A 219 -5.45 -15.94 11.01
N GLY A 220 -4.70 -16.83 10.35
CA GLY A 220 -5.10 -17.49 9.12
C GLY A 220 -5.09 -16.58 7.89
N HIS A 221 -4.43 -15.42 7.97
CA HIS A 221 -4.33 -14.44 6.88
C HIS A 221 -3.10 -14.70 6.00
N LYS A 222 -3.26 -14.42 4.70
CA LYS A 222 -2.15 -14.36 3.73
C LYS A 222 -2.06 -12.94 3.21
N PRO A 223 -1.19 -12.10 3.79
CA PRO A 223 -1.10 -10.70 3.42
C PRO A 223 -0.47 -10.54 2.04
N GLN A 224 -0.86 -9.47 1.36
CA GLN A 224 -0.12 -8.90 0.24
C GLN A 224 0.80 -7.77 0.74
N PHE A 225 1.77 -7.38 -0.09
CA PHE A 225 2.71 -6.31 0.23
C PHE A 225 2.64 -5.18 -0.78
N SER A 226 2.82 -3.96 -0.28
CA SER A 226 3.02 -2.75 -1.07
C SER A 226 4.36 -2.12 -0.71
N ILE A 227 5.20 -1.88 -1.71
CA ILE A 227 6.50 -1.23 -1.53
C ILE A 227 6.42 0.20 -2.05
N SER A 228 6.96 1.13 -1.29
CA SER A 228 6.96 2.54 -1.68
C SER A 228 8.39 3.03 -1.97
N VAL A 229 8.60 3.60 -3.16
CA VAL A 229 9.88 4.15 -3.62
C VAL A 229 9.69 5.52 -4.28
N ARG A 230 10.76 6.29 -4.40
CA ARG A 230 10.81 7.55 -5.16
C ARG A 230 11.80 7.43 -6.31
N PRO A 231 11.37 7.11 -7.53
CA PRO A 231 12.22 7.07 -8.69
C PRO A 231 12.77 8.46 -9.03
N ILE A 232 14.06 8.53 -9.32
CA ILE A 232 14.74 9.70 -9.87
C ILE A 232 15.35 9.26 -11.20
N LEU A 233 14.68 9.59 -12.30
CA LEU A 233 15.04 9.13 -13.63
C LEU A 233 15.93 10.14 -14.36
N GLY A 234 16.84 9.64 -15.18
CA GLY A 234 17.59 10.38 -16.20
C GLY A 234 17.72 9.54 -17.46
N ALA A 235 17.99 10.16 -18.61
CA ALA A 235 18.22 9.42 -19.86
C ALA A 235 19.50 8.59 -19.80
N THR A 236 20.47 9.05 -19.00
CA THR A 236 21.70 8.32 -18.62
C THR A 236 21.80 8.23 -17.11
N GLU A 237 22.62 7.30 -16.62
CA GLU A 237 22.87 7.17 -15.19
C GLU A 237 23.50 8.46 -14.60
N GLY A 238 24.39 9.12 -15.33
CA GLY A 238 24.98 10.41 -14.93
C GLY A 238 23.93 11.48 -14.76
N GLU A 239 23.01 11.65 -15.73
CA GLU A 239 21.92 12.62 -15.65
C GLU A 239 20.96 12.33 -14.49
N ALA A 240 20.69 11.05 -14.18
CA ALA A 240 19.88 10.68 -13.04
C ALA A 240 20.52 11.10 -11.72
N TRP A 241 21.83 10.86 -11.57
CA TRP A 241 22.59 11.30 -10.39
C TRP A 241 22.69 12.82 -10.29
N ASP A 242 22.93 13.52 -11.39
CA ASP A 242 22.93 14.99 -11.42
C ASP A 242 21.57 15.55 -10.97
N ARG A 243 20.48 14.92 -11.41
CA ARG A 243 19.12 15.28 -10.96
C ARG A 243 18.95 15.00 -9.47
N ALA A 244 19.39 13.84 -8.97
CA ALA A 244 19.30 13.49 -7.56
C ALA A 244 20.03 14.51 -6.67
N HIS A 245 21.23 14.91 -7.04
CA HIS A 245 21.99 15.92 -6.31
C HIS A 245 21.37 17.32 -6.39
N ARG A 246 20.78 17.72 -7.53
CA ARG A 246 20.03 18.99 -7.61
C ARG A 246 18.80 18.99 -6.68
N ILE A 247 18.04 17.88 -6.64
CA ILE A 247 16.90 17.73 -5.74
C ILE A 247 17.36 17.84 -4.28
N LEU A 248 18.42 17.16 -3.89
CA LEU A 248 18.97 17.23 -2.55
C LEU A 248 19.38 18.67 -2.21
N GLY A 249 20.13 19.35 -3.10
CA GLY A 249 20.52 20.74 -2.92
C GLY A 249 19.35 21.68 -2.78
N GLY A 250 18.26 21.49 -3.55
CA GLY A 250 17.01 22.23 -3.41
C GLY A 250 16.34 22.05 -2.04
N ILE A 251 16.30 20.79 -1.57
CA ILE A 251 15.77 20.45 -0.25
C ILE A 251 16.60 21.09 0.87
N GLU A 252 17.91 21.02 0.79
CA GLU A 252 18.82 21.62 1.78
C GLU A 252 18.73 23.15 1.80
N ALA A 253 18.64 23.78 0.63
CA ALA A 253 18.49 25.23 0.48
C ALA A 253 17.15 25.75 1.00
N ALA A 254 16.06 24.97 0.87
CA ALA A 254 14.74 25.34 1.38
C ALA A 254 14.69 25.43 2.90
N GLY A 255 15.67 24.84 3.61
CA GLY A 255 15.79 24.83 5.06
C GLY A 255 14.74 23.93 5.73
N THR A 256 15.04 23.56 6.97
CA THR A 256 14.26 22.56 7.73
C THR A 256 12.89 23.02 8.18
N ASP A 257 12.65 24.31 8.29
CA ASP A 257 11.35 24.83 8.76
C ASP A 257 10.22 24.63 7.75
N LYS A 258 10.56 24.44 6.48
CA LYS A 258 9.60 24.20 5.38
C LYS A 258 9.35 22.72 5.08
N LEU A 259 10.15 21.82 5.65
CA LEU A 259 10.06 20.37 5.42
C LEU A 259 9.30 19.64 6.52
N THR A 260 8.78 20.37 7.52
CA THR A 260 8.03 19.77 8.61
C THR A 260 6.64 19.32 8.16
N VAL A 261 6.49 18.03 7.92
CA VAL A 261 5.18 17.38 8.07
C VAL A 261 4.80 17.45 9.54
N ALA A 262 3.57 17.82 9.81
CA ALA A 262 2.93 17.89 11.13
C ALA A 262 3.68 17.21 12.29
N GLY A 263 4.75 17.82 12.80
CA GLY A 263 5.49 17.35 13.98
C GLY A 263 6.85 16.68 13.73
N SER A 264 7.30 16.51 12.48
CA SER A 264 8.68 16.05 12.20
C SER A 264 9.67 17.22 12.37
N HIS A 265 10.80 16.95 13.01
CA HIS A 265 11.91 17.89 13.13
C HIS A 265 13.16 17.24 12.53
N ARG A 266 14.03 18.01 11.88
CA ARG A 266 15.31 17.54 11.34
C ARG A 266 16.05 16.68 12.38
N GLY A 267 16.46 15.47 11.95
CA GLY A 267 17.23 14.55 12.80
C GLY A 267 16.43 13.85 13.91
N LYS A 268 15.11 14.05 13.99
CA LYS A 268 14.24 13.24 14.86
C LYS A 268 13.25 12.48 14.00
N PRO A 269 13.36 11.15 13.95
CA PRO A 269 12.42 10.32 13.20
C PRO A 269 11.01 10.48 13.76
N TYR A 270 10.06 10.48 12.88
CA TYR A 270 8.64 10.64 13.15
C TYR A 270 8.03 9.37 13.79
N ASP A 271 8.54 8.22 13.37
CA ASP A 271 8.13 6.90 13.82
C ASP A 271 9.28 5.88 13.68
N ARG A 272 9.01 4.63 14.06
CA ARG A 272 9.98 3.54 13.94
C ARG A 272 10.40 3.24 12.48
N GLY A 273 9.55 3.52 11.50
CA GLY A 273 9.91 3.39 10.10
C GLY A 273 10.97 4.41 9.69
N GLY A 274 10.79 5.66 10.13
CA GLY A 274 11.79 6.72 9.97
C GLY A 274 13.10 6.41 10.72
N GLU A 275 13.03 5.87 11.95
CA GLU A 275 14.22 5.44 12.71
C GLU A 275 15.04 4.39 11.92
N ARG A 276 14.38 3.38 11.37
CA ARG A 276 15.04 2.34 10.55
C ARG A 276 15.66 2.92 9.29
N MET A 277 14.93 3.80 8.60
CA MET A 277 15.41 4.48 7.40
C MET A 277 16.67 5.30 7.67
N LEU A 278 16.69 6.06 8.77
CA LEU A 278 17.88 6.84 9.19
C LEU A 278 19.03 5.93 9.61
N ALA A 279 18.77 4.78 10.22
CA ALA A 279 19.80 3.80 10.55
C ALA A 279 20.46 3.23 9.26
N HIS A 280 19.65 2.93 8.23
CA HIS A 280 20.20 2.53 6.93
C HIS A 280 20.98 3.66 6.26
N ALA A 281 20.46 4.89 6.27
CA ALA A 281 21.14 6.06 5.71
C ALA A 281 22.51 6.33 6.39
N ALA A 282 22.60 6.10 7.71
CA ALA A 282 23.85 6.23 8.46
C ALA A 282 24.86 5.12 8.13
N ALA A 283 24.40 3.94 7.68
CA ALA A 283 25.28 2.82 7.33
C ALA A 283 25.91 2.98 5.94
N ALA A 284 25.17 3.51 4.97
CA ALA A 284 25.68 3.84 3.63
C ALA A 284 24.74 4.82 2.91
N ASP A 285 25.32 5.64 2.03
CA ASP A 285 24.57 6.57 1.18
C ASP A 285 23.67 5.85 0.17
N THR A 286 24.17 4.74 -0.37
CA THR A 286 23.51 3.93 -1.39
C THR A 286 23.57 2.45 -1.00
N HIS A 287 22.44 1.77 -1.13
CA HIS A 287 22.28 0.34 -0.93
C HIS A 287 21.78 -0.33 -2.21
N ASP A 288 22.02 -1.64 -2.35
CA ASP A 288 21.46 -2.45 -3.44
C ASP A 288 21.63 -1.81 -4.82
N GLU A 289 22.78 -1.24 -5.08
CA GLU A 289 23.25 -0.50 -6.28
C GLU A 289 22.56 0.87 -6.48
N ARG A 290 21.25 1.03 -6.13
CA ARG A 290 20.45 2.20 -6.54
C ARG A 290 19.58 2.81 -5.47
N LEU A 291 19.42 2.14 -4.32
CA LEU A 291 18.64 2.68 -3.21
C LEU A 291 19.45 3.76 -2.49
N TRP A 292 19.17 5.02 -2.80
CA TRP A 292 19.85 6.20 -2.28
C TRP A 292 19.04 6.84 -1.17
N LEU A 293 19.66 7.02 0.01
CA LEU A 293 18.98 7.44 1.24
C LEU A 293 19.39 8.81 1.75
N LYS A 294 20.19 9.60 1.00
CA LYS A 294 20.59 10.97 1.41
C LYS A 294 19.42 11.91 1.62
N ILE A 295 18.34 11.77 0.86
CA ILE A 295 17.14 12.58 1.08
C ILE A 295 16.45 12.21 2.40
N ALA A 296 16.46 10.92 2.78
CA ALA A 296 15.98 10.50 4.09
C ALA A 296 16.78 11.16 5.22
N GLU A 297 18.11 11.14 5.11
CA GLU A 297 19.00 11.79 6.07
C GLU A 297 18.75 13.31 6.15
N ALA A 298 18.70 14.00 5.02
CA ALA A 298 18.50 15.44 4.95
C ALA A 298 17.15 15.91 5.52
N THR A 299 16.11 15.06 5.41
CA THR A 299 14.73 15.41 5.83
C THR A 299 14.32 14.84 7.17
N GLY A 300 15.10 13.91 7.76
CA GLY A 300 14.70 13.17 8.96
C GLY A 300 13.68 12.06 8.68
N ALA A 301 13.64 11.57 7.45
CA ALA A 301 12.78 10.48 6.96
C ALA A 301 11.27 10.64 7.28
N PRO A 302 10.64 11.79 6.99
CA PRO A 302 9.22 12.00 7.23
C PRO A 302 8.37 11.38 6.11
N GLY A 303 8.23 10.08 6.08
CA GLY A 303 7.49 9.38 5.03
C GLY A 303 8.40 8.78 3.97
N ASN A 304 7.88 8.54 2.74
CA ASN A 304 8.65 7.88 1.68
C ASN A 304 9.79 8.77 1.16
N THR A 305 11.01 8.38 1.48
CA THR A 305 12.26 8.98 1.02
C THR A 305 13.26 7.94 0.49
N SER A 306 12.78 6.73 0.17
CA SER A 306 13.54 5.64 -0.44
C SER A 306 13.72 5.90 -1.93
N CYS A 307 14.81 6.58 -2.33
CA CYS A 307 15.02 6.95 -3.72
C CYS A 307 15.68 5.82 -4.51
N LEU A 308 15.18 5.55 -5.71
CA LEU A 308 15.83 4.71 -6.71
C LEU A 308 16.35 5.60 -7.85
N VAL A 309 17.68 5.68 -7.99
CA VAL A 309 18.33 6.60 -8.94
C VAL A 309 18.89 5.83 -10.13
N GLY A 310 18.55 6.23 -11.36
CA GLY A 310 19.06 5.60 -12.57
C GLY A 310 18.23 5.86 -13.82
N THR A 311 18.56 5.15 -14.90
CA THR A 311 17.71 5.13 -16.10
C THR A 311 16.39 4.41 -15.83
N PRO A 312 15.38 4.60 -16.67
CA PRO A 312 14.11 3.86 -16.53
C PRO A 312 14.29 2.34 -16.45
N GLU A 313 15.20 1.76 -17.22
CA GLU A 313 15.52 0.33 -17.20
C GLU A 313 16.13 -0.11 -15.87
N GLN A 314 17.09 0.66 -15.37
CA GLN A 314 17.78 0.38 -14.12
C GLN A 314 16.87 0.47 -12.91
N VAL A 315 15.98 1.46 -12.91
CA VAL A 315 14.98 1.63 -11.84
C VAL A 315 13.90 0.56 -11.90
N ALA A 316 13.43 0.21 -13.10
CA ALA A 316 12.51 -0.90 -13.29
C ALA A 316 13.10 -2.23 -12.78
N ASP A 317 14.35 -2.57 -13.14
CA ASP A 317 15.05 -3.76 -12.63
C ASP A 317 15.13 -3.76 -11.09
N SER A 318 15.45 -2.61 -10.48
CA SER A 318 15.47 -2.50 -9.02
C SER A 318 14.10 -2.78 -8.40
N ILE A 319 13.00 -2.28 -8.99
CA ILE A 319 11.64 -2.57 -8.52
C ILE A 319 11.30 -4.05 -8.70
N LEU A 320 11.67 -4.67 -9.82
CA LEU A 320 11.48 -6.09 -10.07
C LEU A 320 12.24 -6.97 -9.08
N ARG A 321 13.40 -6.54 -8.59
CA ARG A 321 14.13 -7.24 -7.52
C ARG A 321 13.38 -7.21 -6.19
N TYR A 322 12.67 -6.12 -5.85
CA TYR A 322 11.74 -6.09 -4.72
C TYR A 322 10.52 -6.99 -4.96
N TYR A 323 9.98 -7.00 -6.17
CA TYR A 323 8.88 -7.90 -6.54
C TYR A 323 9.23 -9.37 -6.29
N ARG A 324 10.47 -9.78 -6.61
CA ARG A 324 10.96 -11.14 -6.36
C ARG A 324 10.99 -11.55 -4.90
N LEU A 325 11.08 -10.61 -3.95
CA LEU A 325 11.01 -10.91 -2.51
C LEU A 325 9.67 -11.51 -2.08
N GLY A 326 8.63 -11.28 -2.88
CA GLY A 326 7.31 -11.84 -2.66
C GLY A 326 7.09 -13.23 -3.27
N ILE A 327 8.02 -13.72 -4.10
CA ILE A 327 7.90 -15.05 -4.72
C ILE A 327 8.24 -16.12 -3.69
N PRO A 328 7.30 -17.04 -3.38
CA PRO A 328 7.57 -18.12 -2.42
C PRO A 328 8.74 -19.01 -2.85
N ALA A 329 9.49 -19.55 -1.89
CA ALA A 329 10.62 -20.47 -2.18
C ALA A 329 10.21 -21.69 -3.01
N GLY A 330 8.94 -22.09 -2.95
CA GLY A 330 8.36 -23.18 -3.76
C GLY A 330 7.95 -22.80 -5.18
N GLY A 331 8.14 -21.52 -5.57
CA GLY A 331 7.60 -20.95 -6.81
C GLY A 331 6.16 -20.45 -6.65
N GLY A 332 5.62 -19.80 -7.66
CA GLY A 332 4.29 -19.22 -7.67
C GLY A 332 4.32 -17.69 -7.83
N LEU A 333 3.16 -17.07 -7.80
CA LEU A 333 3.03 -15.62 -7.93
C LEU A 333 3.57 -14.90 -6.69
N SER A 334 4.12 -13.71 -6.91
CA SER A 334 4.58 -12.85 -5.82
C SER A 334 3.40 -12.35 -4.97
N ASP A 335 3.59 -12.25 -3.66
CA ASP A 335 2.68 -11.56 -2.76
C ASP A 335 2.99 -10.05 -2.64
N VAL A 336 4.04 -9.55 -3.30
CA VAL A 336 4.23 -8.12 -3.54
C VAL A 336 3.31 -7.70 -4.69
N ALA A 337 2.11 -7.25 -4.33
CA ALA A 337 1.04 -6.96 -5.29
C ALA A 337 1.00 -5.47 -5.70
N TYR A 338 1.72 -4.61 -5.00
CA TYR A 338 1.67 -3.16 -5.22
C TYR A 338 3.04 -2.51 -5.13
N VAL A 339 3.27 -1.50 -5.98
CA VAL A 339 4.39 -0.57 -5.86
C VAL A 339 3.87 0.86 -5.90
N LEU A 340 4.16 1.64 -4.86
CA LEU A 340 3.87 3.07 -4.85
C LEU A 340 5.10 3.83 -5.33
N ILE A 341 4.92 4.61 -6.39
CA ILE A 341 5.93 5.47 -6.96
C ILE A 341 5.44 6.92 -6.97
N ARG A 342 6.31 7.84 -6.58
CA ARG A 342 6.08 9.28 -6.73
C ARG A 342 7.39 10.01 -6.92
N GLY A 343 7.38 11.05 -7.73
CA GLY A 343 8.55 11.88 -8.00
C GLY A 343 8.70 13.07 -7.07
N PHE A 344 9.64 13.95 -7.39
CA PHE A 344 9.92 15.22 -6.73
C PHE A 344 9.33 16.42 -7.51
N ASP A 345 9.10 16.26 -8.82
CA ASP A 345 8.20 17.07 -9.64
C ASP A 345 6.92 16.25 -9.87
N PRO A 346 5.92 16.34 -8.99
CA PRO A 346 4.84 15.36 -8.94
C PRO A 346 4.10 15.17 -10.25
N PHE A 347 3.81 16.29 -10.97
CA PHE A 347 3.06 16.23 -12.22
C PHE A 347 3.90 15.69 -13.38
N ASN A 348 5.07 16.28 -13.62
CA ASN A 348 5.92 15.88 -14.73
C ASN A 348 6.48 14.46 -14.52
N ASP A 349 6.86 14.12 -13.31
CA ASP A 349 7.32 12.75 -12.98
C ASP A 349 6.21 11.71 -13.19
N ALA A 350 4.94 12.02 -12.89
CA ALA A 350 3.84 11.08 -13.15
C ALA A 350 3.70 10.79 -14.66
N VAL A 351 3.80 11.82 -15.51
CA VAL A 351 3.77 11.68 -16.98
C VAL A 351 4.98 10.87 -17.48
N ASP A 352 6.17 11.19 -16.99
CA ASP A 352 7.41 10.48 -17.36
C ASP A 352 7.41 9.03 -16.90
N PHE A 353 6.89 8.74 -15.70
CA PHE A 353 6.74 7.36 -15.23
C PHE A 353 5.77 6.56 -16.11
N GLY A 354 4.67 7.19 -16.57
CA GLY A 354 3.73 6.54 -17.50
C GLY A 354 4.38 6.19 -18.83
N ARG A 355 5.22 7.07 -19.36
CA ARG A 355 5.88 6.88 -20.64
C ARG A 355 7.04 5.87 -20.55
N GLU A 356 7.85 5.94 -19.49
CA GLU A 356 9.15 5.26 -19.45
C GLU A 356 9.23 4.13 -18.43
N LEU A 357 8.62 4.24 -17.27
CA LEU A 357 8.86 3.33 -16.14
C LEU A 357 7.76 2.27 -15.99
N ILE A 358 6.50 2.67 -15.95
CA ILE A 358 5.35 1.79 -15.70
C ILE A 358 5.27 0.66 -16.73
N PRO A 359 5.43 0.91 -18.06
CA PRO A 359 5.40 -0.17 -19.05
C PRO A 359 6.51 -1.22 -18.83
N ARG A 360 7.72 -0.76 -18.43
CA ARG A 360 8.86 -1.65 -18.14
C ARG A 360 8.62 -2.50 -16.91
N ILE A 361 8.06 -1.92 -15.84
CA ILE A 361 7.70 -2.66 -14.64
C ILE A 361 6.64 -3.73 -14.98
N LYS A 362 5.56 -3.35 -15.68
CA LYS A 362 4.47 -4.27 -16.01
C LYS A 362 4.95 -5.41 -16.93
N ALA A 363 5.80 -5.11 -17.91
CA ALA A 363 6.40 -6.13 -18.79
C ALA A 363 7.29 -7.11 -18.01
N GLY A 364 8.20 -6.61 -17.16
CA GLY A 364 9.07 -7.46 -16.37
C GLY A 364 8.33 -8.33 -15.35
N VAL A 365 7.24 -7.82 -14.77
CA VAL A 365 6.36 -8.63 -13.91
C VAL A 365 5.70 -9.76 -14.70
N ALA A 366 5.17 -9.45 -15.90
CA ALA A 366 4.54 -10.47 -16.74
C ALA A 366 5.52 -11.61 -17.12
N GLU A 367 6.77 -11.28 -17.41
CA GLU A 367 7.83 -12.26 -17.67
C GLU A 367 8.12 -13.13 -16.44
N LEU A 368 8.22 -12.52 -15.25
CA LEU A 368 8.47 -13.25 -13.99
C LEU A 368 7.30 -14.18 -13.63
N ASP A 369 6.05 -13.72 -13.81
CA ASP A 369 4.86 -14.51 -13.54
C ASP A 369 4.71 -15.69 -14.52
N ALA A 370 5.04 -15.49 -15.80
CA ALA A 370 5.05 -16.56 -16.80
C ALA A 370 6.08 -17.64 -16.44
N ALA A 371 7.30 -17.26 -16.10
CA ALA A 371 8.34 -18.20 -15.67
C ALA A 371 7.98 -18.96 -14.37
N ALA A 372 7.26 -18.32 -13.45
CA ALA A 372 6.77 -18.96 -12.23
C ALA A 372 5.66 -19.98 -12.52
N GLY A 373 4.80 -19.72 -13.53
CA GLY A 373 3.73 -20.62 -13.98
C GLY A 373 4.27 -21.89 -14.63
N GLU A 374 5.29 -21.78 -15.46
CA GLU A 374 5.94 -22.92 -16.13
C GLU A 374 6.59 -23.87 -15.11
N ASN A 375 7.32 -23.35 -14.13
CA ASN A 375 7.97 -24.14 -13.07
C ASN A 375 6.95 -24.88 -12.17
N SER A 376 5.75 -24.37 -12.01
CA SER A 376 4.69 -25.03 -11.25
C SER A 376 4.00 -26.15 -12.03
N GLY A 377 3.94 -26.05 -13.36
CA GLY A 377 3.41 -27.05 -14.27
C GLY A 377 4.29 -28.30 -14.41
N GLU A 378 5.63 -28.13 -14.47
CA GLU A 378 6.57 -29.23 -14.57
C GLU A 378 6.59 -30.13 -13.31
N ARG A 379 6.44 -29.54 -12.11
CA ARG A 379 6.37 -30.32 -10.85
C ARG A 379 5.11 -31.15 -10.68
N THR A 380 4.03 -30.81 -11.36
CA THR A 380 2.78 -31.60 -11.38
C THR A 380 2.83 -32.71 -12.43
N GLY A 381 3.64 -32.54 -13.50
CA GLY A 381 3.84 -33.55 -14.56
C GLY A 381 4.73 -34.73 -14.14
N GLU A 382 5.75 -34.52 -13.28
CA GLU A 382 6.64 -35.59 -12.82
C GLU A 382 6.02 -36.57 -11.80
N LYS A 383 4.91 -36.20 -11.15
CA LYS A 383 4.21 -37.11 -10.20
C LYS A 383 3.16 -38.02 -10.85
N SER A 384 2.89 -37.89 -12.13
CA SER A 384 1.91 -38.73 -12.84
C SER A 384 2.53 -39.87 -13.69
N GLY A 385 3.87 -40.04 -13.66
CA GLY A 385 4.62 -40.94 -14.55
C GLY A 385 5.02 -42.29 -13.94
N GLU A 386 4.76 -42.61 -12.67
CA GLU A 386 5.13 -43.92 -12.12
C GLU A 386 3.97 -44.55 -11.32
N ARG A 387 3.07 -45.23 -12.03
CA ARG A 387 2.31 -46.37 -11.51
C ARG A 387 1.60 -47.07 -12.69
N THR A 388 2.36 -47.89 -13.42
CA THR A 388 1.78 -48.96 -14.19
C THR A 388 2.31 -50.28 -13.67
N GLY A 389 1.39 -51.14 -13.25
CA GLY A 389 1.62 -52.56 -13.15
C GLY A 389 1.56 -53.14 -11.74
N GLU A 390 0.37 -53.56 -11.34
CA GLU A 390 0.17 -54.97 -10.96
C GLU A 390 -1.33 -55.22 -10.69
N ASN A 391 -1.80 -56.14 -11.54
CA ASN A 391 -3.12 -56.72 -11.53
C ASN A 391 -3.19 -57.82 -10.47
N THR A 392 -4.12 -57.79 -9.54
CA THR A 392 -4.65 -59.02 -8.89
C THR A 392 -6.11 -58.83 -8.50
N ASP A 393 -6.89 -59.66 -9.14
CA ASP A 393 -8.25 -60.09 -8.92
C ASP A 393 -8.61 -60.29 -7.43
N ALA A 394 -9.78 -59.78 -6.96
CA ALA A 394 -10.65 -60.51 -6.06
C ALA A 394 -11.90 -59.72 -5.61
N ALA A 395 -13.04 -60.20 -6.03
CA ALA A 395 -14.31 -60.35 -5.31
C ALA A 395 -15.05 -59.07 -4.84
N GLN A 396 -16.17 -58.83 -5.47
CA GLN A 396 -17.36 -58.23 -4.87
C GLN A 396 -17.89 -59.09 -3.70
N PRO A 397 -18.51 -58.47 -2.67
CA PRO A 397 -19.85 -58.87 -2.33
C PRO A 397 -20.85 -57.72 -2.11
N ASP A 398 -21.97 -57.95 -2.71
CA ASP A 398 -23.38 -57.78 -2.31
C ASP A 398 -23.88 -56.52 -1.61
N LYS A 399 -24.88 -55.98 -2.30
CA LYS A 399 -25.89 -55.07 -1.74
C LYS A 399 -26.80 -55.80 -0.77
N ALA A 400 -27.07 -55.26 0.39
CA ALA A 400 -28.40 -55.10 0.97
C ALA A 400 -28.38 -54.70 2.44
N ALA A 401 -29.36 -53.91 2.83
CA ALA A 401 -29.88 -53.61 4.17
C ALA A 401 -29.04 -52.66 5.05
N LEU A 402 -29.50 -51.56 5.59
CA LEU A 402 -30.79 -51.40 6.28
C LEU A 402 -31.11 -49.90 6.41
N ALA A 403 -32.37 -49.61 6.26
CA ALA A 403 -33.01 -48.37 6.69
C ALA A 403 -33.31 -48.44 8.21
N ALA A 404 -33.54 -47.25 8.78
CA ALA A 404 -34.23 -46.94 10.03
C ALA A 404 -33.40 -46.97 11.34
N ALA A 405 -33.28 -45.81 11.92
CA ALA A 405 -33.93 -45.42 13.18
C ALA A 405 -33.27 -44.13 13.72
N ASP A 406 -34.17 -43.26 14.03
CA ASP A 406 -34.29 -42.11 14.95
C ASP A 406 -33.40 -40.90 14.74
#